data_4e0612fc9c2716a38201e2ddf9dcc2fe
#
_entry.id   4e0612fc9c2716a38201e2ddf9dcc2fe
#
_cell.length_a   1.000
_cell.length_b   1.000
_cell.length_c   1.000
_cell.angle_alpha   90.00
_cell.angle_beta   90.00
_cell.angle_gamma   90.00
#
_symmetry.space_group_name_H-M   'P 1'
#
loop_
_entity.id
_entity.type
_entity.pdbx_description
1 polymer ?
#
loop_
_entity_poly.entity_id
_entity_poly.type
_entity_poly.pdbx_seq_one_letter_code
_entity_poly.pdbx_strand_id
1 'polypeptide(L)'
;MAKPSIPKGTRDFSPSEMAKRNYIFNTIREVFRLYGFQQIETPAMENLHTLMGKYGDEGDKLLFKIQNSGDYFQGLTDEELLSRNAAKLASKFCEKGLRYDLTVPFARYVVMHRDEISLPFKRFQIQPVWRADRPQKGRYREFYQCDADVVGSDSLINEVELVQIIDTVFNRFGICVSIKVNNRKILSGIAEIIGQADKIVDITVAIDKLDKIGLDNVNAELASKGVPQEAIEKLQPIIMLSGTNHEKLQTLKQVLAESETGLKGVAETEYILATVASLGLKSEVELDLTLARGLNYYTGAIFEVKALDVQIGSISGGGRYDNLTGVFGMGGMSGVGISFGADRIYDVLNQLDLYPKETVSSTRLLFVNFGDAEAAYVLPILAKVRAAGISAEIYPDRSKMKKQMSYANAKKIPFVAIVGETEMNEGKLTLKDMVTGDQRSVTADELVEAVR
;
A
#
# COMPACT_ATOMS: atom_id res chain seq x y z
N MET A 1 21.40 -32.38 -4.71
CA MET A 1 20.88 -31.30 -3.84
C MET A 1 19.81 -30.56 -4.61
N ALA A 2 18.66 -30.26 -3.97
CA ALA A 2 17.64 -29.42 -4.60
C ALA A 2 18.19 -28.01 -4.81
N LYS A 3 17.87 -27.37 -5.95
CA LYS A 3 18.23 -25.97 -6.18
C LYS A 3 17.50 -25.09 -5.16
N PRO A 4 18.17 -24.11 -4.55
CA PRO A 4 17.50 -23.12 -3.70
C PRO A 4 16.34 -22.46 -4.44
N SER A 5 15.21 -22.28 -3.77
CA SER A 5 14.02 -21.61 -4.32
C SER A 5 13.26 -20.89 -3.21
N ILE A 6 12.48 -19.90 -3.60
CA ILE A 6 11.57 -19.18 -2.70
C ILE A 6 10.12 -19.62 -2.92
N PRO A 7 9.22 -19.43 -1.95
CA PRO A 7 7.80 -19.73 -2.12
C PRO A 7 7.19 -18.96 -3.29
N LYS A 8 6.29 -19.61 -4.03
CA LYS A 8 5.63 -18.99 -5.19
C LYS A 8 4.81 -17.78 -4.75
N GLY A 9 5.05 -16.63 -5.39
CA GLY A 9 4.36 -15.38 -5.11
C GLY A 9 5.05 -14.51 -4.04
N THR A 10 6.23 -14.92 -3.57
CA THR A 10 7.16 -14.08 -2.78
C THR A 10 8.34 -13.65 -3.63
N ARG A 11 9.14 -12.70 -3.15
CA ARG A 11 10.27 -12.12 -3.90
C ARG A 11 11.43 -11.80 -2.98
N ASP A 12 12.65 -12.01 -3.48
CA ASP A 12 13.85 -11.33 -2.97
C ASP A 12 13.97 -9.96 -3.63
N PHE A 13 14.59 -9.03 -2.95
CA PHE A 13 14.86 -7.68 -3.45
C PHE A 13 16.36 -7.39 -3.37
N SER A 14 16.96 -7.07 -4.49
CA SER A 14 18.34 -6.59 -4.57
C SER A 14 18.51 -5.23 -3.86
N PRO A 15 19.75 -4.81 -3.55
CA PRO A 15 20.00 -3.51 -2.93
C PRO A 15 19.41 -2.32 -3.72
N SER A 16 19.47 -2.35 -5.05
CA SER A 16 18.89 -1.30 -5.90
C SER A 16 17.36 -1.30 -5.87
N GLU A 17 16.73 -2.48 -5.82
CA GLU A 17 15.29 -2.59 -5.67
C GLU A 17 14.84 -2.12 -4.28
N MET A 18 15.60 -2.44 -3.23
CA MET A 18 15.33 -1.94 -1.89
C MET A 18 15.48 -0.43 -1.78
N ALA A 19 16.44 0.18 -2.46
CA ALA A 19 16.58 1.64 -2.53
C ALA A 19 15.31 2.28 -3.14
N LYS A 20 14.80 1.72 -4.24
CA LYS A 20 13.53 2.15 -4.87
C LYS A 20 12.32 1.96 -3.94
N ARG A 21 12.22 0.83 -3.25
CA ARG A 21 11.16 0.57 -2.27
C ARG A 21 11.21 1.54 -1.09
N ASN A 22 12.39 1.82 -0.57
CA ASN A 22 12.59 2.79 0.51
C ASN A 22 12.19 4.20 0.10
N TYR A 23 12.44 4.60 -1.16
CA TYR A 23 11.93 5.86 -1.70
C TYR A 23 10.40 5.93 -1.59
N ILE A 24 9.68 4.88 -1.98
CA ILE A 24 8.22 4.81 -1.85
C ILE A 24 7.80 4.93 -0.38
N PHE A 25 8.38 4.10 0.50
CA PHE A 25 8.02 4.09 1.92
C PHE A 25 8.29 5.42 2.60
N ASN A 26 9.42 6.07 2.30
CA ASN A 26 9.80 7.34 2.90
C ASN A 26 8.88 8.47 2.43
N THR A 27 8.58 8.54 1.12
CA THR A 27 7.67 9.55 0.56
C THR A 27 6.29 9.44 1.20
N ILE A 28 5.72 8.23 1.31
CA ILE A 28 4.41 8.01 1.93
C ILE A 28 4.46 8.34 3.44
N ARG A 29 5.50 7.91 4.15
CA ARG A 29 5.69 8.20 5.59
C ARG A 29 5.75 9.69 5.87
N GLU A 30 6.48 10.44 5.06
CA GLU A 30 6.57 11.89 5.17
C GLU A 30 5.22 12.55 4.99
N VAL A 31 4.46 12.15 3.97
CA VAL A 31 3.11 12.70 3.74
C VAL A 31 2.20 12.37 4.93
N PHE A 32 2.15 11.14 5.42
CA PHE A 32 1.34 10.79 6.58
C PHE A 32 1.67 11.66 7.81
N ARG A 33 2.96 11.92 8.05
CA ARG A 33 3.40 12.79 9.15
C ARG A 33 2.95 14.24 8.97
N LEU A 34 2.93 14.77 7.73
CA LEU A 34 2.45 16.13 7.45
C LEU A 34 0.98 16.31 7.85
N TYR A 35 0.17 15.23 7.76
CA TYR A 35 -1.25 15.24 8.13
C TYR A 35 -1.50 14.81 9.58
N GLY A 36 -0.45 14.70 10.39
CA GLY A 36 -0.55 14.42 11.84
C GLY A 36 -0.77 12.95 12.20
N PHE A 37 -0.56 12.02 11.27
CA PHE A 37 -0.66 10.59 11.56
C PHE A 37 0.55 10.09 12.34
N GLN A 38 0.32 9.22 13.31
CA GLN A 38 1.32 8.60 14.17
C GLN A 38 1.60 7.16 13.73
N GLN A 39 2.87 6.78 13.72
CA GLN A 39 3.26 5.42 13.33
C GLN A 39 3.01 4.44 14.46
N ILE A 40 2.34 3.33 14.12
CA ILE A 40 2.25 2.13 14.98
C ILE A 40 2.70 0.90 14.19
N GLU A 41 2.90 -0.20 14.89
CA GLU A 41 3.11 -1.52 14.32
C GLU A 41 2.29 -2.56 15.07
N THR A 42 1.83 -3.59 14.37
CA THR A 42 1.17 -4.75 14.94
C THR A 42 1.94 -6.03 14.55
N PRO A 43 1.81 -7.13 15.28
CA PRO A 43 2.47 -8.38 14.93
C PRO A 43 2.09 -8.89 13.53
N ALA A 44 3.02 -9.57 12.86
CA ALA A 44 2.75 -10.26 11.59
C ALA A 44 1.78 -11.42 11.76
N MET A 45 1.84 -12.08 12.92
CA MET A 45 0.96 -13.17 13.32
C MET A 45 -0.15 -12.64 14.22
N GLU A 46 -1.37 -13.05 13.93
CA GLU A 46 -2.55 -12.80 14.76
C GLU A 46 -3.17 -14.14 15.18
N ASN A 47 -3.92 -14.14 16.26
CA ASN A 47 -4.76 -15.27 16.59
C ASN A 47 -5.76 -15.52 15.46
N LEU A 48 -5.95 -16.78 15.07
CA LEU A 48 -6.77 -17.12 13.90
C LEU A 48 -8.22 -16.65 14.07
N HIS A 49 -8.79 -16.69 15.30
CA HIS A 49 -10.13 -16.17 15.58
C HIS A 49 -10.24 -14.64 15.38
N THR A 50 -9.15 -13.89 15.50
CA THR A 50 -9.10 -12.45 15.19
C THR A 50 -9.29 -12.20 13.70
N LEU A 51 -8.77 -13.09 12.85
CA LEU A 51 -8.78 -12.94 11.39
C LEU A 51 -10.03 -13.54 10.74
N MET A 52 -10.48 -14.71 11.21
CA MET A 52 -11.59 -15.46 10.60
C MET A 52 -12.93 -14.73 10.70
N GLY A 53 -13.73 -14.83 9.64
CA GLY A 53 -15.06 -14.22 9.54
C GLY A 53 -15.09 -12.70 9.35
N LYS A 54 -13.91 -12.07 9.10
CA LYS A 54 -13.81 -10.61 8.90
C LYS A 54 -13.75 -10.21 7.41
N TYR A 55 -13.31 -11.12 6.57
CA TYR A 55 -13.04 -10.86 5.15
C TYR A 55 -14.07 -11.50 4.22
N GLY A 56 -15.12 -12.14 4.78
CA GLY A 56 -16.07 -12.97 4.04
C GLY A 56 -15.48 -14.33 3.63
N ASP A 57 -16.32 -15.21 3.09
CA ASP A 57 -15.95 -16.60 2.77
C ASP A 57 -14.78 -16.72 1.79
N GLU A 58 -14.67 -15.79 0.84
CA GLU A 58 -13.57 -15.78 -0.12
C GLU A 58 -12.27 -15.34 0.54
N GLY A 59 -12.29 -14.27 1.35
CA GLY A 59 -11.13 -13.78 2.08
C GLY A 59 -10.61 -14.80 3.09
N ASP A 60 -11.48 -15.49 3.79
CA ASP A 60 -11.10 -16.54 4.77
C ASP A 60 -10.36 -17.72 4.13
N LYS A 61 -10.65 -18.02 2.85
CA LYS A 61 -9.90 -19.02 2.06
C LYS A 61 -8.49 -18.55 1.68
N LEU A 62 -8.27 -17.25 1.66
CA LEU A 62 -6.98 -16.65 1.30
C LEU A 62 -6.06 -16.39 2.50
N LEU A 63 -6.50 -16.67 3.73
CA LEU A 63 -5.68 -16.57 4.94
C LEU A 63 -4.59 -17.64 4.97
N PHE A 64 -3.35 -17.22 5.17
CA PHE A 64 -2.27 -18.15 5.54
C PHE A 64 -2.41 -18.54 7.00
N LYS A 65 -2.71 -19.83 7.24
CA LYS A 65 -2.82 -20.41 8.57
C LYS A 65 -1.47 -21.00 8.99
N ILE A 66 -1.08 -20.78 10.24
CA ILE A 66 0.20 -21.24 10.79
C ILE A 66 -0.09 -22.47 11.62
N GLN A 67 0.50 -23.59 11.21
CA GLN A 67 0.41 -24.86 11.95
C GLN A 67 1.05 -24.71 13.32
N ASN A 68 0.39 -25.26 14.35
CA ASN A 68 0.91 -25.26 15.71
C ASN A 68 2.24 -26.01 15.79
N SER A 69 3.14 -25.54 16.66
CA SER A 69 4.41 -26.21 16.91
C SER A 69 4.21 -27.41 17.85
N GLY A 70 5.09 -28.38 17.78
CA GLY A 70 5.02 -29.58 18.60
C GLY A 70 4.06 -30.63 18.02
N ASP A 71 3.41 -31.40 18.90
CA ASP A 71 2.42 -32.40 18.50
C ASP A 71 1.07 -31.73 18.22
N TYR A 72 0.83 -31.35 16.97
CA TYR A 72 -0.41 -30.72 16.53
C TYR A 72 -1.58 -31.70 16.38
N PHE A 73 -1.37 -33.02 16.59
CA PHE A 73 -2.44 -34.00 16.70
C PHE A 73 -2.99 -34.10 18.12
N GLN A 74 -2.31 -33.52 19.10
CA GLN A 74 -2.75 -33.59 20.50
C GLN A 74 -4.17 -33.02 20.66
N GLY A 75 -5.05 -33.81 21.27
CA GLY A 75 -6.45 -33.44 21.52
C GLY A 75 -7.41 -33.65 20.34
N LEU A 76 -6.95 -34.28 19.27
CA LEU A 76 -7.80 -34.71 18.16
C LEU A 76 -8.26 -36.16 18.37
N THR A 77 -9.50 -36.43 17.99
CA THR A 77 -10.03 -37.82 17.96
C THR A 77 -9.80 -38.44 16.57
N ASP A 78 -9.75 -39.77 16.50
CA ASP A 78 -9.68 -40.47 15.22
C ASP A 78 -10.88 -40.13 14.31
N GLU A 79 -12.06 -39.94 14.87
CA GLU A 79 -13.26 -39.52 14.14
C GLU A 79 -13.07 -38.17 13.47
N GLU A 80 -12.49 -37.19 14.18
CA GLU A 80 -12.19 -35.83 13.64
C GLU A 80 -11.18 -35.96 12.49
N LEU A 81 -10.12 -36.73 12.63
CA LEU A 81 -9.11 -36.96 11.58
C LEU A 81 -9.70 -37.67 10.35
N LEU A 82 -10.52 -38.68 10.57
CA LEU A 82 -11.17 -39.45 9.49
C LEU A 82 -12.26 -38.62 8.77
N SER A 83 -12.81 -37.59 9.39
CA SER A 83 -13.81 -36.70 8.78
C SER A 83 -13.32 -36.00 7.53
N ARG A 84 -12.01 -35.83 7.36
CA ARG A 84 -11.35 -35.09 6.27
C ARG A 84 -11.92 -33.68 6.05
N ASN A 85 -12.57 -33.12 7.07
CA ASN A 85 -13.09 -31.77 7.01
C ASN A 85 -11.95 -30.77 7.23
N ALA A 86 -11.39 -30.26 6.11
CA ALA A 86 -10.23 -29.37 6.13
C ALA A 86 -10.46 -28.10 6.96
N ALA A 87 -11.66 -27.52 6.93
CA ALA A 87 -11.98 -26.30 7.66
C ALA A 87 -12.00 -26.57 9.18
N LYS A 88 -12.65 -27.67 9.61
CA LYS A 88 -12.71 -28.07 11.02
C LYS A 88 -11.33 -28.47 11.55
N LEU A 89 -10.56 -29.22 10.76
CA LEU A 89 -9.20 -29.63 11.13
C LEU A 89 -8.24 -28.43 11.18
N ALA A 90 -8.34 -27.50 10.23
CA ALA A 90 -7.49 -26.31 10.22
C ALA A 90 -7.65 -25.45 11.49
N SER A 91 -8.86 -25.34 12.05
CA SER A 91 -9.09 -24.61 13.30
C SER A 91 -8.45 -25.28 14.53
N LYS A 92 -8.19 -26.60 14.45
CA LYS A 92 -7.51 -27.36 15.50
C LYS A 92 -5.99 -27.34 15.34
N PHE A 93 -5.50 -27.44 14.09
CA PHE A 93 -4.07 -27.44 13.78
C PHE A 93 -3.43 -26.05 13.83
N CYS A 94 -4.22 -24.99 13.68
CA CYS A 94 -3.73 -23.63 13.50
C CYS A 94 -4.45 -22.68 14.47
N GLU A 95 -3.75 -22.25 15.50
CA GLU A 95 -4.24 -21.19 16.41
C GLU A 95 -3.93 -19.79 15.90
N LYS A 96 -3.03 -19.68 14.96
CA LYS A 96 -2.49 -18.42 14.42
C LYS A 96 -2.58 -18.38 12.91
N GLY A 97 -2.60 -17.17 12.36
CA GLY A 97 -2.47 -16.91 10.93
C GLY A 97 -1.61 -15.69 10.67
N LEU A 98 -1.15 -15.55 9.44
CA LEU A 98 -0.53 -14.31 8.98
C LEU A 98 -1.64 -13.29 8.68
N ARG A 99 -1.43 -12.04 9.09
CA ARG A 99 -2.39 -10.96 8.84
C ARG A 99 -2.65 -10.77 7.34
N TYR A 100 -3.92 -10.63 6.99
CA TYR A 100 -4.40 -10.44 5.62
C TYR A 100 -4.36 -8.98 5.16
N ASP A 101 -4.58 -8.07 6.10
CA ASP A 101 -4.50 -6.61 5.99
C ASP A 101 -3.93 -6.01 7.28
N LEU A 102 -3.86 -4.68 7.34
CA LEU A 102 -3.47 -3.95 8.54
C LEU A 102 -4.67 -3.39 9.32
N THR A 103 -5.88 -3.40 8.75
CA THR A 103 -7.07 -2.77 9.33
C THR A 103 -7.68 -3.62 10.44
N VAL A 104 -7.81 -4.94 10.26
CA VAL A 104 -8.33 -5.84 11.31
C VAL A 104 -7.39 -5.92 12.51
N PRO A 105 -6.05 -6.11 12.35
CA PRO A 105 -5.11 -5.97 13.46
C PRO A 105 -5.14 -4.60 14.15
N PHE A 106 -5.37 -3.53 13.40
CA PHE A 106 -5.53 -2.19 13.96
C PHE A 106 -6.80 -2.07 14.82
N ALA A 107 -7.93 -2.59 14.36
CA ALA A 107 -9.16 -2.59 15.16
C ALA A 107 -8.97 -3.34 16.49
N ARG A 108 -8.29 -4.48 16.47
CA ARG A 108 -7.89 -5.21 17.68
C ARG A 108 -6.98 -4.35 18.57
N TYR A 109 -6.00 -3.67 17.97
CA TYR A 109 -5.07 -2.78 18.69
C TYR A 109 -5.84 -1.65 19.41
N VAL A 110 -6.77 -0.97 18.73
CA VAL A 110 -7.60 0.10 19.31
C VAL A 110 -8.36 -0.39 20.55
N VAL A 111 -8.99 -1.56 20.46
CA VAL A 111 -9.75 -2.12 21.58
C VAL A 111 -8.85 -2.47 22.77
N MET A 112 -7.67 -3.05 22.51
CA MET A 112 -6.71 -3.42 23.56
C MET A 112 -6.04 -2.23 24.23
N HIS A 113 -5.85 -1.13 23.52
CA HIS A 113 -5.16 0.07 24.01
C HIS A 113 -6.08 1.29 24.19
N ARG A 114 -7.42 1.05 24.33
CA ARG A 114 -8.43 2.12 24.38
C ARG A 114 -8.18 3.18 25.44
N ASP A 115 -7.58 2.78 26.56
CA ASP A 115 -7.30 3.66 27.70
C ASP A 115 -5.96 4.42 27.55
N GLU A 116 -5.16 4.08 26.54
CA GLU A 116 -3.86 4.66 26.24
C GLU A 116 -3.90 5.64 25.06
N ILE A 117 -4.90 5.51 24.18
CA ILE A 117 -5.02 6.32 22.96
C ILE A 117 -6.03 7.47 23.16
N SER A 118 -5.69 8.64 22.62
CA SER A 118 -6.62 9.78 22.58
C SER A 118 -7.40 9.79 21.27
N LEU A 119 -8.72 9.98 21.35
CA LEU A 119 -9.59 10.07 20.18
C LEU A 119 -9.84 11.54 19.78
N PRO A 120 -9.97 11.87 18.48
CA PRO A 120 -9.78 10.96 17.35
C PRO A 120 -8.32 10.55 17.18
N PHE A 121 -8.09 9.27 16.87
CA PHE A 121 -6.75 8.71 16.72
C PHE A 121 -6.39 8.54 15.25
N LYS A 122 -5.38 9.25 14.79
CA LYS A 122 -4.79 9.18 13.44
C LYS A 122 -3.54 8.31 13.49
N ARG A 123 -3.58 7.11 12.91
CA ARG A 123 -2.42 6.22 12.85
C ARG A 123 -2.01 5.91 11.42
N PHE A 124 -0.74 5.55 11.20
CA PHE A 124 -0.31 4.89 9.98
C PHE A 124 0.56 3.66 10.27
N GLN A 125 0.55 2.71 9.33
CA GLN A 125 1.40 1.52 9.33
C GLN A 125 1.96 1.29 7.92
N ILE A 126 3.25 0.90 7.84
CA ILE A 126 3.90 0.47 6.61
C ILE A 126 4.50 -0.90 6.89
N GLN A 127 3.77 -1.95 6.58
CA GLN A 127 4.14 -3.31 6.96
C GLN A 127 3.69 -4.33 5.91
N PRO A 128 4.32 -5.54 5.87
CA PRO A 128 3.91 -6.61 4.97
C PRO A 128 2.60 -7.26 5.40
N VAL A 129 1.85 -7.75 4.42
CA VAL A 129 0.64 -8.57 4.58
C VAL A 129 0.70 -9.77 3.66
N TRP A 130 -0.10 -10.81 3.95
CA TRP A 130 -0.04 -12.08 3.24
C TRP A 130 -1.41 -12.55 2.78
N ARG A 131 -1.52 -12.86 1.48
CA ARG A 131 -2.75 -13.38 0.88
C ARG A 131 -2.42 -14.58 -0.01
N ALA A 132 -3.15 -15.67 0.14
CA ALA A 132 -2.93 -16.89 -0.65
C ALA A 132 -3.48 -16.79 -2.09
N ASP A 133 -3.53 -15.59 -2.64
CA ASP A 133 -3.95 -15.30 -4.00
C ASP A 133 -3.14 -16.09 -5.05
N ARG A 134 -3.74 -16.29 -6.23
CA ARG A 134 -3.01 -16.77 -7.40
C ARG A 134 -2.05 -15.67 -7.88
N PRO A 135 -0.73 -15.90 -7.85
CA PRO A 135 0.24 -14.89 -8.23
C PRO A 135 0.11 -14.48 -9.71
N GLN A 136 0.16 -13.19 -9.96
CA GLN A 136 0.19 -12.58 -11.29
C GLN A 136 0.87 -11.19 -11.21
N LYS A 137 1.12 -10.51 -12.32
CA LYS A 137 1.68 -9.16 -12.32
C LYS A 137 0.84 -8.22 -11.43
N GLY A 138 1.49 -7.53 -10.50
CA GLY A 138 0.83 -6.63 -9.53
C GLY A 138 0.00 -7.33 -8.45
N ARG A 139 0.08 -8.68 -8.32
CA ARG A 139 -0.57 -9.46 -7.27
C ARG A 139 0.37 -10.52 -6.73
N TYR A 140 0.82 -10.31 -5.51
CA TYR A 140 1.81 -11.13 -4.80
C TYR A 140 1.16 -11.78 -3.57
N ARG A 141 1.80 -12.82 -3.03
CA ARG A 141 1.36 -13.48 -1.80
C ARG A 141 1.89 -12.80 -0.54
N GLU A 142 3.01 -12.11 -0.67
CA GLU A 142 3.59 -11.22 0.33
C GLU A 142 3.82 -9.86 -0.32
N PHE A 143 3.25 -8.81 0.27
CA PHE A 143 3.35 -7.44 -0.24
C PHE A 143 3.16 -6.43 0.88
N TYR A 144 3.61 -5.20 0.66
CA TYR A 144 3.49 -4.13 1.64
C TYR A 144 2.24 -3.29 1.42
N GLN A 145 1.52 -3.04 2.50
CA GLN A 145 0.50 -2.00 2.59
C GLN A 145 1.04 -0.80 3.37
N CYS A 146 0.67 0.39 2.92
CA CYS A 146 0.94 1.64 3.62
C CYS A 146 -0.42 2.25 3.96
N ASP A 147 -0.89 1.98 5.16
CA ASP A 147 -2.24 2.31 5.62
C ASP A 147 -2.22 3.55 6.51
N ALA A 148 -3.20 4.42 6.31
CA ALA A 148 -3.50 5.55 7.20
C ALA A 148 -4.99 5.51 7.56
N ASP A 149 -5.29 5.52 8.86
CA ASP A 149 -6.67 5.47 9.38
C ASP A 149 -6.89 6.49 10.49
N VAL A 150 -8.13 6.97 10.57
CA VAL A 150 -8.67 7.79 11.66
C VAL A 150 -9.79 7.02 12.32
N VAL A 151 -9.75 6.86 13.64
CA VAL A 151 -10.85 6.26 14.40
C VAL A 151 -11.35 7.22 15.48
N GLY A 152 -12.63 7.07 15.86
CA GLY A 152 -13.27 7.88 16.89
C GLY A 152 -13.79 9.23 16.39
N SER A 153 -14.10 9.35 15.09
CA SER A 153 -14.73 10.54 14.51
C SER A 153 -15.62 10.20 13.32
N ASP A 154 -16.83 10.72 13.33
CA ASP A 154 -17.80 10.61 12.24
C ASP A 154 -17.68 11.75 11.21
N SER A 155 -16.78 12.70 11.44
CA SER A 155 -16.61 13.87 10.58
C SER A 155 -16.14 13.48 9.18
N LEU A 156 -16.83 13.97 8.15
CA LEU A 156 -16.46 13.79 6.74
C LEU A 156 -15.21 14.58 6.33
N ILE A 157 -14.71 15.46 7.20
CA ILE A 157 -13.40 16.11 7.01
C ILE A 157 -12.28 15.06 6.91
N ASN A 158 -12.43 13.94 7.60
CA ASN A 158 -11.47 12.85 7.54
C ASN A 158 -11.35 12.27 6.12
N GLU A 159 -12.48 12.07 5.43
CA GLU A 159 -12.50 11.62 4.03
C GLU A 159 -11.84 12.64 3.10
N VAL A 160 -12.11 13.93 3.32
CA VAL A 160 -11.49 15.01 2.55
C VAL A 160 -9.97 15.03 2.74
N GLU A 161 -9.48 14.90 3.97
CA GLU A 161 -8.03 14.79 4.24
C GLU A 161 -7.41 13.56 3.58
N LEU A 162 -8.10 12.40 3.60
CA LEU A 162 -7.59 11.19 2.96
C LEU A 162 -7.48 11.36 1.43
N VAL A 163 -8.43 12.04 0.78
CA VAL A 163 -8.35 12.37 -0.64
C VAL A 163 -7.16 13.31 -0.92
N GLN A 164 -6.93 14.33 -0.06
CA GLN A 164 -5.75 15.20 -0.16
C GLN A 164 -4.43 14.43 0.00
N ILE A 165 -4.38 13.46 0.94
CA ILE A 165 -3.20 12.60 1.13
C ILE A 165 -2.93 11.80 -0.15
N ILE A 166 -3.96 11.23 -0.76
CA ILE A 166 -3.83 10.48 -2.02
C ILE A 166 -3.24 11.40 -3.11
N ASP A 167 -3.84 12.57 -3.33
CA ASP A 167 -3.34 13.53 -4.31
C ASP A 167 -1.89 13.93 -4.03
N THR A 168 -1.57 14.26 -2.78
CA THR A 168 -0.21 14.66 -2.38
C THR A 168 0.82 13.57 -2.64
N VAL A 169 0.51 12.32 -2.29
CA VAL A 169 1.42 11.17 -2.49
C VAL A 169 1.70 10.95 -3.97
N PHE A 170 0.66 10.87 -4.81
CA PHE A 170 0.84 10.58 -6.22
C PHE A 170 1.46 11.74 -6.99
N ASN A 171 1.17 12.99 -6.60
CA ASN A 171 1.87 14.15 -7.15
C ASN A 171 3.37 14.13 -6.82
N ARG A 172 3.77 13.73 -5.61
CA ARG A 172 5.21 13.58 -5.26
C ARG A 172 5.90 12.48 -6.06
N PHE A 173 5.17 11.42 -6.42
CA PHE A 173 5.69 10.37 -7.30
C PHE A 173 5.69 10.75 -8.78
N GLY A 174 4.99 11.81 -9.19
CA GLY A 174 4.79 12.16 -10.59
C GLY A 174 3.87 11.20 -11.33
N ILE A 175 2.99 10.48 -10.62
CA ILE A 175 2.03 9.53 -11.20
C ILE A 175 0.69 10.25 -11.39
N CYS A 176 0.18 10.29 -12.62
CA CYS A 176 -1.17 10.77 -12.91
C CYS A 176 -2.20 9.72 -12.48
N VAL A 177 -3.18 10.14 -11.67
CA VAL A 177 -4.20 9.24 -11.13
C VAL A 177 -5.61 9.81 -11.26
N SER A 178 -6.60 8.93 -11.35
CA SER A 178 -8.01 9.22 -11.09
C SER A 178 -8.40 8.65 -9.73
N ILE A 179 -9.03 9.47 -8.90
CA ILE A 179 -9.56 9.11 -7.59
C ILE A 179 -11.06 8.90 -7.72
N LYS A 180 -11.48 7.65 -7.68
CA LYS A 180 -12.90 7.27 -7.73
C LYS A 180 -13.48 7.25 -6.34
N VAL A 181 -14.64 7.84 -6.19
CA VAL A 181 -15.39 7.93 -4.93
C VAL A 181 -16.77 7.35 -5.13
N ASN A 182 -17.26 6.57 -4.18
CA ASN A 182 -18.66 6.16 -4.06
C ASN A 182 -19.05 6.08 -2.58
N ASN A 183 -20.26 5.66 -2.27
CA ASN A 183 -20.73 5.47 -0.91
C ASN A 183 -21.59 4.20 -0.78
N ARG A 184 -21.30 3.37 0.22
CA ARG A 184 -22.08 2.15 0.48
C ARG A 184 -23.56 2.43 0.72
N LYS A 185 -23.89 3.58 1.31
CA LYS A 185 -25.28 4.00 1.53
C LYS A 185 -26.01 4.29 0.22
N ILE A 186 -25.31 4.86 -0.79
CA ILE A 186 -25.88 5.03 -2.15
C ILE A 186 -26.20 3.66 -2.72
N LEU A 187 -25.26 2.71 -2.68
CA LEU A 187 -25.47 1.36 -3.21
C LEU A 187 -26.61 0.63 -2.48
N SER A 188 -26.72 0.81 -1.15
CA SER A 188 -27.84 0.27 -0.36
C SER A 188 -29.17 0.89 -0.77
N GLY A 189 -29.20 2.22 -0.93
CA GLY A 189 -30.40 2.92 -1.41
C GLY A 189 -30.85 2.46 -2.79
N ILE A 190 -29.89 2.23 -3.71
CA ILE A 190 -30.19 1.66 -5.03
C ILE A 190 -30.86 0.27 -4.89
N ALA A 191 -30.30 -0.60 -4.03
CA ALA A 191 -30.88 -1.91 -3.79
C ALA A 191 -32.28 -1.83 -3.15
N GLU A 192 -32.54 -0.85 -2.28
CA GLU A 192 -33.84 -0.58 -1.68
C GLU A 192 -34.88 -0.19 -2.73
N ILE A 193 -34.59 0.80 -3.59
CA ILE A 193 -35.56 1.30 -4.59
C ILE A 193 -35.86 0.30 -5.71
N ILE A 194 -34.96 -0.63 -6.00
CA ILE A 194 -35.22 -1.73 -6.95
C ILE A 194 -35.89 -2.94 -6.26
N GLY A 195 -36.19 -2.85 -4.94
CA GLY A 195 -36.84 -3.91 -4.17
C GLY A 195 -35.96 -5.13 -3.91
N GLN A 196 -34.64 -4.97 -3.85
CA GLN A 196 -33.65 -6.06 -3.68
C GLN A 196 -32.65 -5.77 -2.54
N ALA A 197 -33.09 -5.16 -1.45
CA ALA A 197 -32.23 -4.80 -0.32
C ALA A 197 -31.49 -6.00 0.31
N ASP A 198 -32.15 -7.17 0.34
CA ASP A 198 -31.58 -8.44 0.81
C ASP A 198 -30.46 -8.99 -0.05
N LYS A 199 -30.34 -8.52 -1.31
CA LYS A 199 -29.34 -8.97 -2.30
C LYS A 199 -28.23 -7.96 -2.54
N ILE A 200 -28.07 -6.96 -1.67
CA ILE A 200 -27.07 -5.89 -1.82
C ILE A 200 -25.64 -6.45 -2.07
N VAL A 201 -25.26 -7.53 -1.40
CA VAL A 201 -23.94 -8.14 -1.56
C VAL A 201 -23.78 -8.72 -2.98
N ASP A 202 -24.76 -9.47 -3.47
CA ASP A 202 -24.74 -10.05 -4.81
C ASP A 202 -24.73 -8.96 -5.89
N ILE A 203 -25.51 -7.90 -5.70
CA ILE A 203 -25.59 -6.74 -6.61
C ILE A 203 -24.24 -6.03 -6.67
N THR A 204 -23.64 -5.71 -5.52
CA THR A 204 -22.35 -5.00 -5.47
C THR A 204 -21.20 -5.84 -6.06
N VAL A 205 -21.18 -7.15 -5.80
CA VAL A 205 -20.18 -8.07 -6.38
C VAL A 205 -20.31 -8.16 -7.89
N ALA A 206 -21.53 -8.15 -8.43
CA ALA A 206 -21.75 -8.17 -9.88
C ALA A 206 -21.34 -6.83 -10.54
N ILE A 207 -21.74 -5.69 -9.94
CA ILE A 207 -21.40 -4.35 -10.44
C ILE A 207 -19.88 -4.15 -10.47
N ASP A 208 -19.12 -4.61 -9.48
CA ASP A 208 -17.64 -4.50 -9.44
C ASP A 208 -16.95 -5.17 -10.62
N LYS A 209 -17.61 -6.07 -11.29
CA LYS A 209 -17.08 -6.76 -12.47
C LYS A 209 -17.39 -6.05 -13.79
N LEU A 210 -18.20 -4.98 -13.78
CA LEU A 210 -18.70 -4.31 -14.98
C LEU A 210 -17.57 -3.96 -15.97
N ASP A 211 -16.50 -3.35 -15.50
CA ASP A 211 -15.32 -2.97 -16.31
C ASP A 211 -14.63 -4.19 -16.97
N LYS A 212 -14.79 -5.40 -16.42
CA LYS A 212 -14.08 -6.61 -16.85
C LYS A 212 -14.91 -7.50 -17.77
N ILE A 213 -16.19 -7.66 -17.46
CA ILE A 213 -17.04 -8.65 -18.14
C ILE A 213 -18.15 -8.01 -18.98
N GLY A 214 -18.36 -6.68 -18.86
CA GLY A 214 -19.38 -5.94 -19.58
C GLY A 214 -20.79 -6.10 -19.01
N LEU A 215 -21.70 -5.21 -19.43
CA LEU A 215 -23.05 -5.08 -18.89
C LEU A 215 -23.89 -6.36 -19.05
N ASP A 216 -23.84 -7.01 -20.21
CA ASP A 216 -24.63 -8.21 -20.48
C ASP A 216 -24.29 -9.36 -19.54
N ASN A 217 -22.99 -9.56 -19.26
CA ASN A 217 -22.55 -10.59 -18.32
C ASN A 217 -22.87 -10.23 -16.86
N VAL A 218 -22.82 -8.96 -16.48
CA VAL A 218 -23.29 -8.48 -15.17
C VAL A 218 -24.78 -8.77 -15.00
N ASN A 219 -25.60 -8.47 -16.01
CA ASN A 219 -27.03 -8.76 -15.99
C ASN A 219 -27.32 -10.26 -15.87
N ALA A 220 -26.59 -11.09 -16.62
CA ALA A 220 -26.71 -12.55 -16.54
C ALA A 220 -26.31 -13.07 -15.13
N GLU A 221 -25.25 -12.52 -14.53
CA GLU A 221 -24.85 -12.86 -13.17
C GLU A 221 -25.93 -12.48 -12.16
N LEU A 222 -26.49 -11.26 -12.24
CA LEU A 222 -27.58 -10.80 -11.36
C LEU A 222 -28.80 -11.70 -11.49
N ALA A 223 -29.22 -12.03 -12.70
CA ALA A 223 -30.32 -12.96 -12.94
C ALA A 223 -30.06 -14.34 -12.33
N SER A 224 -28.82 -14.86 -12.45
CA SER A 224 -28.43 -16.15 -11.87
C SER A 224 -28.48 -16.14 -10.33
N LYS A 225 -28.35 -14.96 -9.72
CA LYS A 225 -28.48 -14.72 -8.27
C LYS A 225 -29.92 -14.48 -7.84
N GLY A 226 -30.88 -14.59 -8.77
CA GLY A 226 -32.29 -14.44 -8.53
C GLY A 226 -32.76 -12.99 -8.40
N VAL A 227 -32.03 -12.03 -8.96
CA VAL A 227 -32.51 -10.66 -9.11
C VAL A 227 -33.52 -10.64 -10.27
N PRO A 228 -34.78 -10.16 -10.07
CA PRO A 228 -35.76 -10.10 -11.10
C PRO A 228 -35.37 -9.21 -12.28
N GLN A 229 -35.81 -9.54 -13.48
CA GLN A 229 -35.49 -8.80 -14.70
C GLN A 229 -35.90 -7.33 -14.62
N GLU A 230 -37.07 -7.03 -14.01
CA GLU A 230 -37.55 -5.66 -13.80
C GLU A 230 -36.57 -4.84 -12.90
N ALA A 231 -36.03 -5.48 -11.87
CA ALA A 231 -35.04 -4.83 -10.99
C ALA A 231 -33.71 -4.57 -11.71
N ILE A 232 -33.26 -5.51 -12.59
CA ILE A 232 -32.08 -5.33 -13.43
C ILE A 232 -32.27 -4.15 -14.39
N GLU A 233 -33.43 -4.04 -15.02
CA GLU A 233 -33.75 -2.95 -15.96
C GLU A 233 -33.78 -1.58 -15.27
N LYS A 234 -34.25 -1.51 -14.00
CA LYS A 234 -34.21 -0.30 -13.18
C LYS A 234 -32.79 0.05 -12.74
N LEU A 235 -31.95 -0.95 -12.49
CA LEU A 235 -30.57 -0.78 -12.02
C LEU A 235 -29.67 -0.20 -13.11
N GLN A 236 -29.79 -0.67 -14.36
CA GLN A 236 -28.88 -0.34 -15.47
C GLN A 236 -28.66 1.17 -15.68
N PRO A 237 -29.70 2.01 -15.85
CA PRO A 237 -29.51 3.44 -16.09
C PRO A 237 -28.84 4.14 -14.90
N ILE A 238 -28.96 3.59 -13.68
CA ILE A 238 -28.35 4.17 -12.50
C ILE A 238 -26.85 3.88 -12.47
N ILE A 239 -26.43 2.63 -12.68
CA ILE A 239 -25.00 2.27 -12.66
C ILE A 239 -24.24 2.78 -13.88
N MET A 240 -24.93 3.06 -14.98
CA MET A 240 -24.36 3.62 -16.20
C MET A 240 -24.46 5.15 -16.27
N LEU A 241 -24.80 5.80 -15.15
CA LEU A 241 -24.97 7.25 -15.09
C LEU A 241 -23.65 7.94 -15.46
N SER A 242 -23.70 8.80 -16.46
CA SER A 242 -22.57 9.58 -16.98
C SER A 242 -22.78 11.07 -16.72
N GLY A 243 -21.75 11.88 -16.95
CA GLY A 243 -21.76 13.31 -16.76
C GLY A 243 -20.87 13.75 -15.59
N THR A 244 -20.97 15.04 -15.23
CA THR A 244 -20.22 15.64 -14.11
C THR A 244 -20.68 15.08 -12.78
N ASN A 245 -19.84 15.20 -11.75
CA ASN A 245 -20.21 14.81 -10.37
C ASN A 245 -21.51 15.47 -9.91
N HIS A 246 -21.72 16.73 -10.27
CA HIS A 246 -22.92 17.48 -9.94
C HIS A 246 -24.19 16.88 -10.59
N GLU A 247 -24.13 16.61 -11.90
CA GLU A 247 -25.26 16.02 -12.64
C GLU A 247 -25.60 14.63 -12.09
N LYS A 248 -24.59 13.79 -11.83
CA LYS A 248 -24.77 12.47 -11.22
C LYS A 248 -25.47 12.59 -9.85
N LEU A 249 -25.00 13.50 -8.96
CA LEU A 249 -25.61 13.72 -7.65
C LEU A 249 -27.05 14.23 -7.75
N GLN A 250 -27.37 15.15 -8.66
CA GLN A 250 -28.74 15.63 -8.84
C GLN A 250 -29.69 14.50 -9.29
N THR A 251 -29.24 13.67 -10.22
CA THR A 251 -30.01 12.50 -10.66
C THR A 251 -30.22 11.51 -9.51
N LEU A 252 -29.17 11.23 -8.73
CA LEU A 252 -29.27 10.33 -7.56
C LEU A 252 -30.23 10.85 -6.49
N LYS A 253 -30.30 12.15 -6.25
CA LYS A 253 -31.28 12.75 -5.31
C LYS A 253 -32.72 12.45 -5.74
N GLN A 254 -32.98 12.48 -7.05
CA GLN A 254 -34.32 12.17 -7.60
C GLN A 254 -34.61 10.65 -7.54
N VAL A 255 -33.66 9.85 -8.01
CA VAL A 255 -33.82 8.40 -8.06
C VAL A 255 -33.95 7.78 -6.67
N LEU A 256 -33.23 8.31 -5.67
CA LEU A 256 -33.18 7.80 -4.30
C LEU A 256 -34.15 8.54 -3.35
N ALA A 257 -35.12 9.31 -3.87
CA ALA A 257 -36.00 10.14 -3.06
C ALA A 257 -36.80 9.35 -1.99
N GLU A 258 -37.08 8.07 -2.23
CA GLU A 258 -37.78 7.19 -1.31
C GLU A 258 -36.85 6.38 -0.38
N SER A 259 -35.52 6.50 -0.50
CA SER A 259 -34.52 5.84 0.35
C SER A 259 -33.81 6.84 1.25
N GLU A 260 -34.13 6.84 2.54
CA GLU A 260 -33.44 7.67 3.52
C GLU A 260 -31.94 7.36 3.60
N THR A 261 -31.59 6.07 3.55
CA THR A 261 -30.21 5.59 3.51
C THR A 261 -29.49 6.11 2.28
N GLY A 262 -30.12 6.00 1.11
CA GLY A 262 -29.56 6.48 -0.16
C GLY A 262 -29.33 7.98 -0.18
N LEU A 263 -30.33 8.77 0.26
CA LEU A 263 -30.21 10.23 0.35
C LEU A 263 -29.10 10.67 1.31
N LYS A 264 -28.93 9.97 2.45
CA LYS A 264 -27.82 10.22 3.37
C LYS A 264 -26.48 9.97 2.68
N GLY A 265 -26.33 8.88 1.93
CA GLY A 265 -25.13 8.59 1.15
C GLY A 265 -24.83 9.65 0.10
N VAL A 266 -25.87 10.17 -0.59
CA VAL A 266 -25.73 11.26 -1.57
C VAL A 266 -25.25 12.54 -0.88
N ALA A 267 -25.84 12.92 0.26
CA ALA A 267 -25.46 14.13 1.00
C ALA A 267 -24.01 14.05 1.51
N GLU A 268 -23.58 12.90 2.04
CA GLU A 268 -22.20 12.67 2.46
C GLU A 268 -21.22 12.80 1.28
N THR A 269 -21.56 12.18 0.15
CA THR A 269 -20.70 12.22 -1.07
C THR A 269 -20.65 13.62 -1.67
N GLU A 270 -21.78 14.35 -1.69
CA GLU A 270 -21.83 15.74 -2.16
C GLU A 270 -20.93 16.63 -1.30
N TYR A 271 -20.98 16.50 0.03
CA TYR A 271 -20.09 17.22 0.93
C TYR A 271 -18.62 16.98 0.64
N ILE A 272 -18.23 15.71 0.50
CA ILE A 272 -16.84 15.32 0.20
C ILE A 272 -16.40 15.94 -1.14
N LEU A 273 -17.16 15.72 -2.22
CA LEU A 273 -16.80 16.16 -3.56
C LEU A 273 -16.78 17.70 -3.68
N ALA A 274 -17.74 18.40 -3.07
CA ALA A 274 -17.77 19.86 -3.08
C ALA A 274 -16.59 20.46 -2.32
N THR A 275 -16.27 19.89 -1.15
CA THR A 275 -15.14 20.36 -0.34
C THR A 275 -13.83 20.10 -1.07
N VAL A 276 -13.62 18.89 -1.59
CA VAL A 276 -12.41 18.51 -2.35
C VAL A 276 -12.23 19.42 -3.59
N ALA A 277 -13.30 19.75 -4.31
CA ALA A 277 -13.23 20.64 -5.47
C ALA A 277 -12.70 22.03 -5.11
N SER A 278 -12.95 22.52 -3.88
CA SER A 278 -12.46 23.83 -3.41
C SER A 278 -10.95 23.85 -3.08
N LEU A 279 -10.30 22.68 -2.97
CA LEU A 279 -8.91 22.55 -2.52
C LEU A 279 -7.88 22.61 -3.64
N GLY A 280 -8.33 22.63 -4.91
CA GLY A 280 -7.45 22.74 -6.07
C GLY A 280 -6.50 21.55 -6.24
N LEU A 281 -6.98 20.34 -5.99
CA LEU A 281 -6.21 19.11 -6.20
C LEU A 281 -5.78 18.97 -7.66
N LYS A 282 -4.68 18.27 -7.90
CA LYS A 282 -4.17 18.01 -9.26
C LYS A 282 -4.80 16.76 -9.86
N SER A 283 -5.19 15.80 -9.02
CA SER A 283 -5.84 14.57 -9.45
C SER A 283 -7.32 14.80 -9.71
N GLU A 284 -7.86 14.14 -10.71
CA GLU A 284 -9.30 14.11 -10.95
C GLU A 284 -10.00 13.28 -9.86
N VAL A 285 -11.09 13.82 -9.30
CA VAL A 285 -11.94 13.15 -8.31
C VAL A 285 -13.32 12.93 -8.89
N GLU A 286 -13.71 11.68 -9.08
CA GLU A 286 -14.90 11.27 -9.81
C GLU A 286 -15.84 10.44 -8.94
N LEU A 287 -17.15 10.77 -8.96
CA LEU A 287 -18.19 9.88 -8.49
C LEU A 287 -18.37 8.73 -9.49
N ASP A 288 -18.08 7.50 -9.04
CA ASP A 288 -18.17 6.29 -9.85
C ASP A 288 -19.10 5.27 -9.19
N LEU A 289 -20.31 5.15 -9.71
CA LEU A 289 -21.33 4.22 -9.18
C LEU A 289 -21.00 2.75 -9.42
N THR A 290 -20.04 2.46 -10.31
CA THR A 290 -19.54 1.11 -10.54
C THR A 290 -18.50 0.69 -9.51
N LEU A 291 -17.98 1.65 -8.72
CA LEU A 291 -17.11 1.35 -7.58
C LEU A 291 -17.97 0.74 -6.46
N ALA A 292 -18.12 -0.55 -6.50
CA ALA A 292 -18.91 -1.33 -5.56
C ALA A 292 -18.06 -2.30 -4.74
N ARG A 293 -16.75 -2.39 -5.05
CA ARG A 293 -15.80 -3.26 -4.36
C ARG A 293 -15.35 -2.68 -3.02
N GLY A 294 -14.66 -3.51 -2.29
CA GLY A 294 -14.08 -3.23 -1.00
C GLY A 294 -14.38 -4.37 -0.05
N LEU A 295 -13.72 -4.35 1.11
CA LEU A 295 -13.97 -5.33 2.16
C LEU A 295 -15.40 -5.13 2.71
N ASN A 296 -16.04 -6.21 3.11
CA ASN A 296 -17.45 -6.20 3.54
C ASN A 296 -17.73 -5.33 4.79
N TYR A 297 -16.68 -4.81 5.42
CA TYR A 297 -16.80 -3.96 6.59
C TYR A 297 -17.00 -2.46 6.29
N TYR A 298 -16.93 -2.01 5.03
CA TYR A 298 -17.18 -0.61 4.70
C TYR A 298 -18.67 -0.27 4.80
N THR A 299 -18.95 0.90 5.39
CA THR A 299 -20.30 1.36 5.75
C THR A 299 -20.70 2.72 5.16
N GLY A 300 -19.74 3.47 4.67
CA GLY A 300 -19.91 4.82 4.12
C GLY A 300 -19.13 5.04 2.83
N ALA A 301 -18.41 6.16 2.73
CA ALA A 301 -17.57 6.50 1.59
C ALA A 301 -16.54 5.39 1.30
N ILE A 302 -16.33 5.12 0.02
CA ILE A 302 -15.32 4.19 -0.50
C ILE A 302 -14.49 4.89 -1.57
N PHE A 303 -13.19 4.56 -1.62
CA PHE A 303 -12.21 5.16 -2.50
C PHE A 303 -11.48 4.08 -3.30
N GLU A 304 -11.22 4.38 -4.57
CA GLU A 304 -10.30 3.60 -5.40
C GLU A 304 -9.44 4.54 -6.24
N VAL A 305 -8.16 4.23 -6.38
CA VAL A 305 -7.22 5.03 -7.17
C VAL A 305 -6.65 4.20 -8.29
N LYS A 306 -6.82 4.68 -9.51
CA LYS A 306 -6.28 4.06 -10.73
C LYS A 306 -5.18 4.96 -11.31
N ALA A 307 -4.03 4.36 -11.68
CA ALA A 307 -3.03 5.05 -12.50
C ALA A 307 -3.59 5.21 -13.92
N LEU A 308 -3.38 6.39 -14.52
CA LEU A 308 -3.91 6.71 -15.86
C LEU A 308 -2.96 6.24 -16.98
N ASP A 309 -1.66 6.29 -16.74
CA ASP A 309 -0.65 6.01 -17.76
C ASP A 309 -0.19 4.53 -17.82
N VAL A 310 -0.70 3.68 -16.92
CA VAL A 310 -0.31 2.27 -16.80
C VAL A 310 -1.51 1.37 -16.57
N GLN A 311 -1.64 0.32 -17.36
CA GLN A 311 -2.64 -0.72 -17.11
C GLN A 311 -2.23 -1.61 -15.93
N ILE A 312 -2.71 -1.28 -14.75
CA ILE A 312 -2.51 -2.04 -13.51
C ILE A 312 -3.81 -1.96 -12.69
N GLY A 313 -4.00 -2.89 -11.75
CA GLY A 313 -5.12 -2.78 -10.80
C GLY A 313 -4.96 -1.55 -9.88
N SER A 314 -5.98 -1.26 -9.08
CA SER A 314 -5.97 -0.13 -8.14
C SER A 314 -4.69 -0.05 -7.35
N ILE A 315 -4.08 1.13 -7.30
CA ILE A 315 -2.81 1.39 -6.62
C ILE A 315 -3.00 1.94 -5.20
N SER A 316 -4.20 2.42 -4.89
CA SER A 316 -4.65 2.79 -3.55
C SER A 316 -6.16 2.59 -3.46
N GLY A 317 -6.67 2.48 -2.24
CA GLY A 317 -8.10 2.40 -1.98
C GLY A 317 -8.37 2.42 -0.49
N GLY A 318 -9.64 2.59 -0.12
CA GLY A 318 -10.05 2.67 1.27
C GLY A 318 -11.53 2.93 1.44
N GLY A 319 -11.93 3.35 2.64
CA GLY A 319 -13.30 3.73 2.93
C GLY A 319 -13.58 3.85 4.42
N ARG A 320 -14.82 4.23 4.73
CA ARG A 320 -15.36 4.34 6.08
C ARG A 320 -15.88 3.00 6.60
N TYR A 321 -15.57 2.70 7.84
CA TYR A 321 -16.00 1.50 8.56
C TYR A 321 -16.43 1.88 9.99
N ASP A 322 -17.72 1.69 10.31
CA ASP A 322 -18.31 2.21 11.57
C ASP A 322 -18.38 1.17 12.69
N ASN A 323 -18.08 -0.09 12.42
CA ASN A 323 -18.35 -1.16 13.38
C ASN A 323 -17.22 -2.22 13.48
N LEU A 324 -16.05 -1.92 12.93
CA LEU A 324 -14.97 -2.91 12.91
C LEU A 324 -14.47 -3.27 14.32
N THR A 325 -14.44 -2.31 15.24
CA THR A 325 -14.11 -2.54 16.66
C THR A 325 -15.19 -3.31 17.41
N GLY A 326 -16.45 -3.27 16.95
CA GLY A 326 -17.57 -4.02 17.52
C GLY A 326 -17.35 -5.53 17.51
N VAL A 327 -16.59 -6.02 16.54
CA VAL A 327 -16.20 -7.44 16.43
C VAL A 327 -15.30 -7.89 17.59
N PHE A 328 -14.66 -6.94 18.26
CA PHE A 328 -13.81 -7.13 19.44
C PHE A 328 -14.47 -6.64 20.72
N GLY A 329 -15.82 -6.47 20.73
CA GLY A 329 -16.59 -6.09 21.91
C GLY A 329 -16.69 -4.58 22.17
N MET A 330 -16.21 -3.73 21.25
CA MET A 330 -16.26 -2.27 21.37
C MET A 330 -17.05 -1.67 20.19
N GLY A 331 -18.38 -1.67 20.29
CA GLY A 331 -19.26 -1.10 19.28
C GLY A 331 -19.27 0.43 19.27
N GLY A 332 -19.79 1.01 18.16
CA GLY A 332 -20.04 2.45 18.04
C GLY A 332 -18.81 3.32 17.77
N MET A 333 -17.68 2.74 17.37
CA MET A 333 -16.51 3.49 16.96
C MET A 333 -16.42 3.56 15.44
N SER A 334 -16.61 4.75 14.90
CA SER A 334 -16.42 5.05 13.49
C SER A 334 -14.93 5.14 13.14
N GLY A 335 -14.58 4.66 11.97
CA GLY A 335 -13.25 4.76 11.40
C GLY A 335 -13.30 4.96 9.90
N VAL A 336 -12.27 5.59 9.36
CA VAL A 336 -12.06 5.74 7.93
C VAL A 336 -10.58 5.64 7.62
N GLY A 337 -10.21 4.99 6.52
CA GLY A 337 -8.80 4.84 6.19
C GLY A 337 -8.56 4.53 4.72
N ILE A 338 -7.31 4.67 4.33
CA ILE A 338 -6.78 4.36 2.99
C ILE A 338 -5.54 3.48 3.09
N SER A 339 -5.32 2.71 2.05
CA SER A 339 -4.15 1.84 1.89
C SER A 339 -3.49 2.08 0.54
N PHE A 340 -2.18 2.37 0.53
CA PHE A 340 -1.38 2.40 -0.69
C PHE A 340 -0.73 1.03 -0.90
N GLY A 341 -0.90 0.48 -2.10
CA GLY A 341 -0.27 -0.77 -2.52
C GLY A 341 1.16 -0.52 -3.00
N ALA A 342 2.13 -0.56 -2.08
CA ALA A 342 3.52 -0.19 -2.37
C ALA A 342 4.13 -0.97 -3.54
N ASP A 343 3.80 -2.24 -3.66
CA ASP A 343 4.33 -3.10 -4.73
C ASP A 343 3.75 -2.75 -6.11
N ARG A 344 2.50 -2.32 -6.18
CA ARG A 344 1.91 -1.81 -7.44
C ARG A 344 2.46 -0.43 -7.81
N ILE A 345 2.65 0.45 -6.82
CA ILE A 345 3.31 1.75 -7.02
C ILE A 345 4.74 1.53 -7.52
N TYR A 346 5.46 0.55 -6.96
CA TYR A 346 6.79 0.15 -7.43
C TYR A 346 6.78 -0.25 -8.91
N ASP A 347 5.80 -1.07 -9.33
CA ASP A 347 5.66 -1.49 -10.72
C ASP A 347 5.35 -0.31 -11.66
N VAL A 348 4.48 0.64 -11.23
CA VAL A 348 4.16 1.86 -12.00
C VAL A 348 5.38 2.75 -12.17
N LEU A 349 6.08 3.06 -11.07
CA LEU A 349 7.29 3.90 -11.10
C LEU A 349 8.40 3.31 -11.97
N ASN A 350 8.56 1.98 -11.97
CA ASN A 350 9.52 1.31 -12.87
C ASN A 350 9.09 1.39 -14.33
N GLN A 351 7.79 1.22 -14.63
CA GLN A 351 7.30 1.23 -15.99
C GLN A 351 7.37 2.63 -16.62
N LEU A 352 7.19 3.68 -15.82
CA LEU A 352 7.23 5.08 -16.25
C LEU A 352 8.61 5.75 -16.08
N ASP A 353 9.60 5.04 -15.52
CA ASP A 353 10.95 5.53 -15.20
C ASP A 353 10.95 6.82 -14.36
N LEU A 354 10.08 6.87 -13.33
CA LEU A 354 9.87 8.05 -12.49
C LEU A 354 10.73 8.10 -11.22
N TYR A 355 11.64 7.14 -11.02
CA TYR A 355 12.52 7.20 -9.86
C TYR A 355 13.58 8.30 -10.01
N PRO A 356 13.87 9.08 -8.95
CA PRO A 356 15.01 9.99 -8.94
C PRO A 356 16.31 9.23 -9.22
N LYS A 357 17.20 9.81 -10.00
CA LYS A 357 18.46 9.17 -10.42
C LYS A 357 19.34 8.75 -9.24
N GLU A 358 19.28 9.50 -8.15
CA GLU A 358 20.02 9.30 -6.90
C GLU A 358 19.53 8.08 -6.12
N THR A 359 18.32 7.58 -6.40
CA THR A 359 17.70 6.45 -5.66
C THR A 359 18.43 5.12 -5.89
N VAL A 360 19.29 5.01 -6.90
CA VAL A 360 19.83 3.72 -7.35
C VAL A 360 21.11 3.29 -6.62
N SER A 361 21.84 4.21 -5.98
CA SER A 361 23.09 3.91 -5.28
C SER A 361 23.00 4.16 -3.78
N SER A 362 23.38 3.17 -2.97
CA SER A 362 23.48 3.31 -1.52
C SER A 362 24.80 3.92 -1.05
N THR A 363 25.86 3.85 -1.88
CA THR A 363 27.20 4.40 -1.60
C THR A 363 27.48 5.55 -2.54
N ARG A 364 27.81 6.72 -2.00
CA ARG A 364 28.10 7.94 -2.76
C ARG A 364 29.55 8.03 -3.17
N LEU A 365 30.48 7.57 -2.32
CA LEU A 365 31.91 7.68 -2.53
C LEU A 365 32.64 6.38 -2.19
N LEU A 366 33.51 5.92 -3.08
CA LEU A 366 34.45 4.84 -2.83
C LEU A 366 35.87 5.40 -2.73
N PHE A 367 36.60 5.09 -1.66
CA PHE A 367 38.03 5.27 -1.57
C PHE A 367 38.75 4.03 -2.09
N VAL A 368 39.74 4.22 -2.94
CA VAL A 368 40.61 3.11 -3.40
C VAL A 368 41.59 2.73 -2.32
N ASN A 369 42.01 1.48 -2.32
CA ASN A 369 43.01 0.92 -1.39
C ASN A 369 44.15 0.29 -2.18
N PHE A 370 45.34 0.91 -2.11
CA PHE A 370 46.57 0.39 -2.74
C PHE A 370 47.47 -0.35 -1.77
N GLY A 371 47.27 -0.10 -0.45
CA GLY A 371 48.07 -0.71 0.63
C GLY A 371 47.76 -0.13 2.00
N ASP A 372 48.50 -0.59 3.00
CA ASP A 372 48.26 -0.22 4.40
C ASP A 372 48.52 1.27 4.70
N ALA A 373 49.51 1.87 4.00
CA ALA A 373 49.84 3.29 4.18
C ALA A 373 48.72 4.19 3.65
N GLU A 374 48.22 3.92 2.43
CA GLU A 374 47.11 4.65 1.83
C GLU A 374 45.83 4.44 2.62
N ALA A 375 45.55 3.22 3.10
CA ALA A 375 44.40 2.94 3.93
C ALA A 375 44.44 3.71 5.26
N ALA A 376 45.62 3.74 5.94
CA ALA A 376 45.80 4.51 7.17
C ALA A 376 45.60 6.02 6.98
N TYR A 377 46.01 6.56 5.84
CA TYR A 377 45.79 7.96 5.45
C TYR A 377 44.30 8.25 5.15
N VAL A 378 43.65 7.37 4.48
CA VAL A 378 42.25 7.55 4.04
C VAL A 378 41.25 7.39 5.17
N LEU A 379 41.47 6.49 6.13
CA LEU A 379 40.49 6.18 7.18
C LEU A 379 40.01 7.41 7.99
N PRO A 380 40.87 8.37 8.40
CA PRO A 380 40.41 9.61 9.06
C PRO A 380 39.54 10.47 8.12
N ILE A 381 39.87 10.55 6.84
CA ILE A 381 39.11 11.31 5.84
C ILE A 381 37.74 10.65 5.61
N LEU A 382 37.72 9.34 5.50
CA LEU A 382 36.47 8.55 5.39
C LEU A 382 35.57 8.78 6.60
N ALA A 383 36.16 8.81 7.82
CA ALA A 383 35.41 9.12 9.04
C ALA A 383 34.78 10.53 8.98
N LYS A 384 35.52 11.52 8.48
CA LYS A 384 35.02 12.89 8.27
C LYS A 384 33.89 12.96 7.27
N VAL A 385 34.01 12.28 6.11
CA VAL A 385 32.96 12.18 5.09
C VAL A 385 31.68 11.56 5.68
N ARG A 386 31.83 10.47 6.44
CA ARG A 386 30.67 9.83 7.12
C ARG A 386 30.04 10.71 8.18
N ALA A 387 30.84 11.47 8.96
CA ALA A 387 30.35 12.42 9.95
C ALA A 387 29.54 13.57 9.31
N ALA A 388 29.83 13.90 8.05
CA ALA A 388 29.03 14.83 7.24
C ALA A 388 27.73 14.22 6.66
N GLY A 389 27.39 12.97 7.02
CA GLY A 389 26.19 12.28 6.58
C GLY A 389 26.28 11.67 5.16
N ILE A 390 27.48 11.60 4.59
CA ILE A 390 27.72 11.08 3.24
C ILE A 390 28.07 9.60 3.31
N SER A 391 27.32 8.78 2.56
CA SER A 391 27.58 7.34 2.46
C SER A 391 28.88 7.08 1.71
N ALA A 392 29.89 6.53 2.38
CA ALA A 392 31.20 6.26 1.81
C ALA A 392 31.80 4.94 2.31
N GLU A 393 32.55 4.28 1.45
CA GLU A 393 33.26 3.05 1.79
C GLU A 393 34.71 3.11 1.28
N ILE A 394 35.61 2.33 1.87
CA ILE A 394 36.93 2.03 1.34
C ILE A 394 36.92 0.61 0.76
N TYR A 395 37.58 0.41 -0.38
CA TYR A 395 37.74 -0.94 -0.89
C TYR A 395 38.56 -1.78 0.11
N PRO A 396 38.05 -2.93 0.58
CA PRO A 396 38.64 -3.59 1.76
C PRO A 396 40.03 -4.19 1.51
N ASP A 397 40.28 -4.68 0.30
CA ASP A 397 41.51 -5.38 -0.03
C ASP A 397 42.47 -4.50 -0.82
N ARG A 398 43.78 -4.65 -0.59
CA ARG A 398 44.78 -4.13 -1.51
C ARG A 398 44.58 -4.73 -2.90
N SER A 399 44.29 -3.89 -3.90
CA SER A 399 43.96 -4.35 -5.27
C SER A 399 44.36 -3.36 -6.32
N LYS A 400 44.56 -3.87 -7.55
CA LYS A 400 44.83 -3.01 -8.71
C LYS A 400 43.66 -2.07 -8.99
N MET A 401 43.94 -0.85 -9.42
CA MET A 401 42.95 0.19 -9.77
C MET A 401 41.81 -0.36 -10.63
N LYS A 402 42.10 -1.12 -11.69
CA LYS A 402 41.09 -1.67 -12.58
C LYS A 402 39.99 -2.49 -11.84
N LYS A 403 40.38 -3.31 -10.85
CA LYS A 403 39.43 -4.12 -10.09
C LYS A 403 38.50 -3.23 -9.25
N GLN A 404 39.04 -2.20 -8.61
CA GLN A 404 38.32 -1.27 -7.78
C GLN A 404 37.37 -0.37 -8.58
N MET A 405 37.82 0.08 -9.78
CA MET A 405 36.95 0.81 -10.72
C MET A 405 35.80 -0.07 -11.23
N SER A 406 36.06 -1.35 -11.54
CA SER A 406 35.03 -2.29 -11.94
C SER A 406 33.98 -2.50 -10.82
N TYR A 407 34.42 -2.54 -9.56
CA TYR A 407 33.55 -2.61 -8.39
C TYR A 407 32.69 -1.34 -8.25
N ALA A 408 33.29 -0.15 -8.36
CA ALA A 408 32.56 1.12 -8.34
C ALA A 408 31.48 1.18 -9.43
N ASN A 409 31.83 0.78 -10.66
CA ASN A 409 30.88 0.73 -11.78
C ASN A 409 29.75 -0.28 -11.54
N ALA A 410 30.07 -1.48 -11.06
CA ALA A 410 29.05 -2.52 -10.78
C ALA A 410 28.05 -2.08 -9.70
N LYS A 411 28.52 -1.33 -8.71
CA LYS A 411 27.70 -0.75 -7.65
C LYS A 411 27.08 0.60 -8.02
N LYS A 412 27.39 1.14 -9.20
CA LYS A 412 26.95 2.48 -9.65
C LYS A 412 27.33 3.59 -8.66
N ILE A 413 28.51 3.50 -8.05
CA ILE A 413 29.03 4.53 -7.13
C ILE A 413 29.43 5.74 -7.98
N PRO A 414 28.86 6.94 -7.72
CA PRO A 414 29.09 8.09 -8.59
C PRO A 414 30.47 8.72 -8.44
N PHE A 415 31.13 8.58 -7.29
CA PHE A 415 32.42 9.19 -7.04
C PHE A 415 33.45 8.18 -6.53
N VAL A 416 34.70 8.32 -6.98
CA VAL A 416 35.82 7.54 -6.50
C VAL A 416 36.95 8.49 -6.06
N ALA A 417 37.39 8.38 -4.82
CA ALA A 417 38.56 9.07 -4.30
C ALA A 417 39.80 8.19 -4.42
N ILE A 418 40.80 8.68 -5.11
CA ILE A 418 42.07 8.01 -5.38
C ILE A 418 43.13 8.68 -4.53
N VAL A 419 43.89 7.88 -3.78
CA VAL A 419 45.00 8.32 -2.94
C VAL A 419 46.15 7.37 -3.18
N GLY A 420 47.24 7.88 -3.67
CA GLY A 420 48.53 7.22 -3.80
C GLY A 420 49.59 8.02 -3.03
N GLU A 421 50.85 7.64 -3.20
CA GLU A 421 51.96 8.28 -2.53
C GLU A 421 52.08 9.79 -2.85
N THR A 422 51.81 10.19 -4.09
CA THR A 422 51.81 11.60 -4.48
C THR A 422 50.76 12.40 -3.75
N GLU A 423 49.53 11.92 -3.75
CA GLU A 423 48.39 12.57 -3.07
C GLU A 423 48.63 12.67 -1.57
N MET A 424 49.20 11.64 -0.94
CA MET A 424 49.54 11.69 0.50
C MET A 424 50.59 12.76 0.79
N ASN A 425 51.62 12.90 -0.05
CA ASN A 425 52.68 13.91 0.12
C ASN A 425 52.14 15.35 -0.06
N GLU A 426 51.17 15.54 -0.96
CA GLU A 426 50.55 16.83 -1.23
C GLU A 426 49.39 17.17 -0.26
N GLY A 427 48.97 16.24 0.56
CA GLY A 427 47.80 16.41 1.43
C GLY A 427 46.46 16.54 0.70
N LYS A 428 46.33 15.94 -0.48
CA LYS A 428 45.19 16.02 -1.37
C LYS A 428 44.70 14.64 -1.77
N LEU A 429 43.60 14.59 -2.50
CA LEU A 429 43.02 13.38 -3.11
C LEU A 429 42.62 13.68 -4.55
N THR A 430 42.73 12.70 -5.41
CA THR A 430 42.16 12.79 -6.75
C THR A 430 40.71 12.28 -6.71
N LEU A 431 39.72 13.19 -6.85
CA LEU A 431 38.31 12.86 -6.95
C LEU A 431 37.94 12.62 -8.40
N LYS A 432 37.43 11.43 -8.70
CA LYS A 432 36.91 11.05 -10.00
C LYS A 432 35.39 10.96 -9.98
N ASP A 433 34.74 11.70 -10.88
CA ASP A 433 33.34 11.51 -11.23
C ASP A 433 33.20 10.31 -12.18
N MET A 434 32.42 9.31 -11.78
CA MET A 434 32.27 8.07 -12.57
C MET A 434 31.24 8.22 -13.69
N VAL A 435 30.43 9.29 -13.69
CA VAL A 435 29.42 9.57 -14.72
C VAL A 435 30.04 10.37 -15.87
N THR A 436 30.73 11.47 -15.55
CA THR A 436 31.39 12.33 -16.57
C THR A 436 32.78 11.84 -16.96
N GLY A 437 33.45 11.13 -16.07
CA GLY A 437 34.84 10.71 -16.21
C GLY A 437 35.86 11.77 -15.75
N ASP A 438 35.41 12.95 -15.35
CA ASP A 438 36.26 14.07 -14.91
C ASP A 438 37.03 13.72 -13.64
N GLN A 439 38.25 14.27 -13.55
CA GLN A 439 39.09 14.12 -12.37
C GLN A 439 39.59 15.49 -11.90
N ARG A 440 39.63 15.69 -10.58
CA ARG A 440 40.18 16.90 -9.97
C ARG A 440 40.87 16.60 -8.65
N SER A 441 41.92 17.38 -8.36
CA SER A 441 42.61 17.32 -7.09
C SER A 441 41.79 18.13 -6.04
N VAL A 442 41.54 17.55 -4.90
CA VAL A 442 40.75 18.15 -3.81
C VAL A 442 41.38 17.89 -2.45
N THR A 443 41.21 18.80 -1.50
CA THR A 443 41.49 18.57 -0.09
C THR A 443 40.38 17.73 0.56
N ALA A 444 40.58 17.25 1.79
CA ALA A 444 39.54 16.51 2.52
C ALA A 444 38.25 17.34 2.75
N ASP A 445 38.39 18.66 2.93
CA ASP A 445 37.24 19.56 3.11
C ASP A 445 36.47 19.78 1.80
N GLU A 446 37.21 20.06 0.72
CA GLU A 446 36.64 20.20 -0.62
C GLU A 446 35.98 18.90 -1.11
N LEU A 447 36.52 17.74 -0.70
CA LEU A 447 35.92 16.44 -1.00
C LEU A 447 34.51 16.33 -0.43
N VAL A 448 34.32 16.69 0.85
CA VAL A 448 33.02 16.65 1.53
C VAL A 448 32.00 17.50 0.79
N GLU A 449 32.36 18.73 0.41
CA GLU A 449 31.46 19.63 -0.34
C GLU A 449 31.18 19.12 -1.75
N ALA A 450 32.17 18.51 -2.41
CA ALA A 450 32.08 18.03 -3.79
C ALA A 450 31.18 16.79 -3.98
N VAL A 451 31.05 15.97 -2.92
CA VAL A 451 30.26 14.71 -2.97
C VAL A 451 28.95 14.79 -2.21
N ARG A 452 28.61 15.94 -1.66
CA ARG A 452 27.35 16.22 -0.97
C ARG A 452 26.21 16.31 -1.98
#